data_bc262f1c70ed20b169ae77c0a3f69f5a
#
_entry.id   bc262f1c70ed20b169ae77c0a3f69f5a
#
_cell.length_a   1.000
_cell.length_b   1.000
_cell.length_c   1.000
_cell.angle_alpha   90.00
_cell.angle_beta   90.00
_cell.angle_gamma   90.00
#
_symmetry.space_group_name_H-M   'P 1'
#
loop_
_entity.id
_entity.type
_entity.pdbx_description
1 polymer ?
#
loop_
_entity_poly.entity_id
_entity_poly.type
_entity_poly.pdbx_seq_one_letter_code
_entity_poly.pdbx_strand_id
1 'polypeptide(L)'
;MRQKKVWRYYCDHCKKGGCGKAAMIKHELHCIRNPVRECRMCEAGGNNPTPMPEMIALYRENGCRLQPLREAAVGCPACMLATVVQHRNSPAFDPYESEEFYDYKAECTAYWAIINEERREWSGY
;
A
#
# COMPACT_ATOMS: atom_id res chain seq x y z
N MET A 1 -33.72 -15.25 23.05
CA MET A 1 -32.70 -14.42 22.38
C MET A 1 -31.52 -14.23 23.33
N ARG A 2 -30.34 -14.59 22.89
CA ARG A 2 -29.10 -14.37 23.65
C ARG A 2 -28.40 -13.15 23.14
N GLN A 3 -28.01 -12.26 24.03
CA GLN A 3 -27.15 -11.11 23.72
C GLN A 3 -25.80 -11.33 24.37
N LYS A 4 -24.73 -11.06 23.62
CA LYS A 4 -23.37 -11.19 24.11
C LYS A 4 -22.61 -9.91 23.89
N LYS A 5 -21.97 -9.37 24.92
CA LYS A 5 -21.05 -8.27 24.80
C LYS A 5 -19.70 -8.80 24.31
N VAL A 6 -19.17 -8.24 23.22
CA VAL A 6 -17.86 -8.58 22.68
C VAL A 6 -17.02 -7.33 22.57
N TRP A 7 -15.71 -7.48 22.77
CA TRP A 7 -14.77 -6.40 22.54
C TRP A 7 -14.62 -6.19 21.02
N ARG A 8 -14.59 -4.94 20.63
CA ARG A 8 -14.40 -4.57 19.23
C ARG A 8 -13.14 -3.72 19.11
N TYR A 9 -12.28 -4.07 18.17
CA TYR A 9 -11.00 -3.42 17.94
C TYR A 9 -11.06 -2.65 16.63
N TYR A 10 -10.46 -1.46 16.59
CA TYR A 10 -10.47 -0.60 15.42
C TYR A 10 -9.04 -0.27 15.01
N CYS A 11 -8.80 -0.24 13.69
CA CYS A 11 -7.52 0.23 13.16
C CYS A 11 -7.36 1.73 13.40
N ASP A 12 -6.25 2.15 13.97
CA ASP A 12 -5.95 3.55 14.23
C ASP A 12 -5.78 4.38 12.96
N HIS A 13 -5.57 3.73 11.81
CA HIS A 13 -5.24 4.41 10.56
C HIS A 13 -6.42 4.50 9.58
N CYS A 14 -7.27 3.49 9.48
CA CYS A 14 -8.33 3.42 8.46
C CYS A 14 -9.75 3.19 8.99
N LYS A 15 -9.93 3.16 10.30
CA LYS A 15 -11.23 2.96 10.97
C LYS A 15 -11.88 1.59 10.74
N LYS A 16 -11.17 0.62 10.14
CA LYS A 16 -11.69 -0.74 10.02
C LYS A 16 -11.91 -1.34 11.41
N GLY A 17 -13.09 -1.96 11.64
CA GLY A 17 -13.44 -2.60 12.89
C GLY A 17 -13.49 -4.12 12.78
N GLY A 18 -13.26 -4.81 13.89
CA GLY A 18 -13.36 -6.26 13.98
C GLY A 18 -13.29 -6.76 15.40
N CYS A 19 -13.68 -8.00 15.63
CA CYS A 19 -13.72 -8.63 16.96
C CYS A 19 -12.43 -9.38 17.31
N GLY A 20 -11.55 -9.63 16.34
CA GLY A 20 -10.29 -10.34 16.56
C GLY A 20 -9.12 -9.40 16.82
N LYS A 21 -8.57 -9.43 18.03
CA LYS A 21 -7.41 -8.59 18.40
C LYS A 21 -6.18 -8.91 17.54
N ALA A 22 -5.84 -10.19 17.41
CA ALA A 22 -4.68 -10.62 16.60
C ALA A 22 -4.83 -10.23 15.13
N ALA A 23 -6.03 -10.40 14.55
CA ALA A 23 -6.34 -10.01 13.19
C ALA A 23 -6.21 -8.50 12.99
N MET A 24 -6.63 -7.70 13.97
CA MET A 24 -6.53 -6.24 13.91
C MET A 24 -5.08 -5.77 14.00
N ILE A 25 -4.26 -6.39 14.84
CA ILE A 25 -2.82 -6.09 14.93
C ILE A 25 -2.14 -6.35 13.59
N LYS A 26 -2.42 -7.48 12.94
CA LYS A 26 -1.90 -7.78 11.59
C LYS A 26 -2.38 -6.76 10.56
N HIS A 27 -3.66 -6.39 10.60
CA HIS A 27 -4.19 -5.38 9.68
C HIS A 27 -3.47 -4.04 9.84
N GLU A 28 -3.28 -3.55 11.07
CA GLU A 28 -2.60 -2.27 11.31
C GLU A 28 -1.17 -2.26 10.78
N LEU A 29 -0.45 -3.37 10.94
CA LEU A 29 0.92 -3.52 10.46
C LEU A 29 1.03 -3.33 8.93
N HIS A 30 0.01 -3.76 8.18
CA HIS A 30 -0.02 -3.71 6.71
C HIS A 30 -1.01 -2.69 6.14
N CYS A 31 -1.71 -1.94 6.99
CA CYS A 31 -2.70 -0.95 6.54
C CYS A 31 -2.09 0.08 5.60
N ILE A 32 -2.71 0.33 4.45
CA ILE A 32 -2.20 1.30 3.45
C ILE A 32 -2.17 2.74 3.96
N ARG A 33 -2.91 3.05 5.03
CA ARG A 33 -2.92 4.37 5.67
C ARG A 33 -1.90 4.49 6.81
N ASN A 34 -1.24 3.39 7.17
CA ASN A 34 -0.18 3.41 8.18
C ASN A 34 1.12 3.96 7.57
N PRO A 35 1.67 5.09 8.08
CA PRO A 35 2.89 5.69 7.52
C PRO A 35 4.16 4.85 7.74
N VAL A 36 4.12 3.87 8.64
CA VAL A 36 5.24 2.96 8.92
C VAL A 36 4.87 1.49 8.63
N ARG A 37 3.99 1.28 7.67
CA ARG A 37 3.50 -0.05 7.30
C ARG A 37 4.59 -0.97 6.76
N GLU A 38 4.41 -2.27 6.95
CA GLU A 38 5.17 -3.31 6.26
C GLU A 38 4.43 -3.73 4.97
N CYS A 39 5.17 -3.93 3.89
CA CYS A 39 4.58 -4.30 2.60
C CYS A 39 4.82 -5.78 2.28
N ARG A 40 3.75 -6.57 2.27
CA ARG A 40 3.82 -7.99 1.90
C ARG A 40 4.16 -8.21 0.43
N MET A 41 3.74 -7.31 -0.46
CA MET A 41 4.05 -7.42 -1.88
C MET A 41 5.52 -7.17 -2.17
N CYS A 42 6.14 -6.20 -1.50
CA CYS A 42 7.59 -5.99 -1.58
C CYS A 42 8.36 -7.19 -1.03
N GLU A 43 7.91 -7.75 0.09
CA GLU A 43 8.50 -8.97 0.68
C GLU A 43 8.42 -10.15 -0.30
N ALA A 44 7.26 -10.37 -0.93
CA ALA A 44 7.09 -11.42 -1.94
C ALA A 44 7.97 -11.23 -3.17
N GLY A 45 8.24 -9.98 -3.56
CA GLY A 45 9.13 -9.64 -4.67
C GLY A 45 10.60 -9.54 -4.30
N GLY A 46 10.96 -9.74 -3.03
CA GLY A 46 12.34 -9.62 -2.55
C GLY A 46 12.86 -8.18 -2.52
N ASN A 47 11.99 -7.19 -2.46
CA ASN A 47 12.34 -5.78 -2.47
C ASN A 47 12.32 -5.18 -1.07
N ASN A 48 13.19 -4.19 -0.85
CA ASN A 48 13.13 -3.35 0.34
C ASN A 48 12.30 -2.10 0.00
N PRO A 49 11.16 -1.86 0.69
CA PRO A 49 10.33 -0.71 0.39
C PRO A 49 11.02 0.60 0.79
N THR A 50 10.87 1.63 -0.02
CA THR A 50 11.27 2.99 0.32
C THR A 50 10.38 3.49 1.46
N PRO A 51 10.92 4.18 2.49
CA PRO A 51 10.11 4.73 3.57
C PRO A 51 8.99 5.63 3.05
N MET A 52 7.80 5.54 3.65
CA MET A 52 6.61 6.25 3.19
C MET A 52 6.77 7.78 3.14
N PRO A 53 7.41 8.44 4.11
CA PRO A 53 7.64 9.89 4.01
C PRO A 53 8.45 10.29 2.78
N GLU A 54 9.45 9.50 2.39
CA GLU A 54 10.24 9.74 1.18
C GLU A 54 9.43 9.51 -0.09
N MET A 55 8.57 8.48 -0.10
CA MET A 55 7.66 8.20 -1.22
C MET A 55 6.69 9.35 -1.46
N ILE A 56 6.08 9.86 -0.40
CA ILE A 56 5.14 10.99 -0.47
C ILE A 56 5.83 12.26 -0.96
N ALA A 57 7.01 12.56 -0.42
CA ALA A 57 7.79 13.72 -0.84
C ALA A 57 8.14 13.65 -2.32
N LEU A 58 8.65 12.52 -2.79
CA LEU A 58 8.99 12.28 -4.19
C LEU A 58 7.77 12.39 -5.10
N TYR A 59 6.63 11.85 -4.68
CA TYR A 59 5.37 11.94 -5.42
C TYR A 59 4.94 13.40 -5.63
N ARG A 60 5.00 14.22 -4.58
CA ARG A 60 4.69 15.65 -4.64
C ARG A 60 5.67 16.44 -5.50
N GLU A 61 6.96 16.19 -5.36
CA GLU A 61 8.03 16.87 -6.11
C GLU A 61 7.91 16.63 -7.62
N ASN A 62 7.39 15.47 -8.03
CA ASN A 62 7.21 15.11 -9.43
C ASN A 62 5.81 15.44 -9.97
N GLY A 63 5.06 16.31 -9.30
CA GLY A 63 3.75 16.76 -9.76
C GLY A 63 2.67 15.68 -9.74
N CYS A 64 2.75 14.74 -8.79
CA CYS A 64 1.81 13.63 -8.62
C CYS A 64 1.73 12.71 -9.85
N ARG A 65 2.86 12.48 -10.49
CA ARG A 65 2.99 11.54 -11.60
C ARG A 65 3.34 10.14 -11.10
N LEU A 66 2.81 9.12 -11.78
CA LEU A 66 2.99 7.73 -11.37
C LEU A 66 4.35 7.13 -11.74
N GLN A 67 4.97 7.55 -12.85
CA GLN A 67 6.21 6.93 -13.29
C GLN A 67 7.37 7.06 -12.30
N PRO A 68 7.68 8.26 -11.76
CA PRO A 68 8.70 8.38 -10.72
C PRO A 68 8.36 7.58 -9.46
N LEU A 69 7.08 7.53 -9.09
CA LEU A 69 6.59 6.76 -7.96
C LEU A 69 6.78 5.25 -8.19
N ARG A 70 6.48 4.77 -9.40
CA ARG A 70 6.67 3.36 -9.78
C ARG A 70 8.13 2.95 -9.66
N GLU A 71 9.04 3.79 -10.09
CA GLU A 71 10.48 3.55 -9.97
C GLU A 71 10.92 3.48 -8.50
N ALA A 72 10.47 4.40 -7.67
CA ALA A 72 10.78 4.42 -6.23
C ALA A 72 10.18 3.22 -5.48
N ALA A 73 9.01 2.75 -5.91
CA ALA A 73 8.34 1.59 -5.33
C ALA A 73 8.86 0.26 -5.89
N VAL A 74 9.78 0.28 -6.84
CA VAL A 74 10.25 -0.90 -7.58
C VAL A 74 9.07 -1.69 -8.19
N GLY A 75 8.10 -0.96 -8.71
CA GLY A 75 6.88 -1.52 -9.30
C GLY A 75 5.82 -2.03 -8.33
N CYS A 76 6.05 -1.95 -7.01
CA CYS A 76 5.10 -2.47 -6.02
C CYS A 76 3.78 -1.69 -6.00
N PRO A 77 2.64 -2.29 -6.40
CA PRO A 77 1.36 -1.59 -6.46
C PRO A 77 0.85 -1.15 -5.09
N ALA A 78 1.08 -1.95 -4.05
CA ALA A 78 0.62 -1.63 -2.69
C ALA A 78 1.34 -0.41 -2.11
N CYS A 79 2.65 -0.27 -2.35
CA CYS A 79 3.41 0.91 -1.93
C CYS A 79 2.97 2.16 -2.71
N MET A 80 2.69 2.04 -4.00
CA MET A 80 2.14 3.13 -4.82
C MET A 80 0.76 3.56 -4.32
N LEU A 81 -0.14 2.60 -4.07
CA LEU A 81 -1.47 2.87 -3.54
C LEU A 81 -1.40 3.56 -2.18
N ALA A 82 -0.56 3.07 -1.27
CA ALA A 82 -0.37 3.67 0.04
C ALA A 82 0.11 5.12 -0.06
N THR A 83 1.03 5.42 -0.98
CA THR A 83 1.53 6.77 -1.23
C THR A 83 0.41 7.70 -1.70
N VAL A 84 -0.37 7.27 -2.69
CA VAL A 84 -1.49 8.05 -3.23
C VAL A 84 -2.54 8.33 -2.16
N VAL A 85 -2.95 7.32 -1.40
CA VAL A 85 -3.96 7.44 -0.34
C VAL A 85 -3.46 8.36 0.78
N GLN A 86 -2.24 8.19 1.25
CA GLN A 86 -1.69 9.01 2.33
C GLN A 86 -1.45 10.45 1.90
N HIS A 87 -1.07 10.67 0.64
CA HIS A 87 -0.98 12.01 0.08
C HIS A 87 -2.34 12.73 0.08
N ARG A 88 -3.41 12.04 -0.37
CA ARG A 88 -4.77 12.60 -0.39
C ARG A 88 -5.31 12.92 0.99
N ASN A 89 -4.91 12.17 2.01
CA ASN A 89 -5.30 12.40 3.40
C ASN A 89 -4.39 13.38 4.14
N SER A 90 -3.37 13.92 3.47
CA SER A 90 -2.43 14.88 4.03
C SER A 90 -3.03 16.29 4.07
N PRO A 91 -2.67 17.12 5.10
CA PRO A 91 -3.06 18.54 5.11
C PRO A 91 -2.52 19.35 3.93
N ALA A 92 -1.44 18.89 3.30
CA ALA A 92 -0.85 19.54 2.14
C ALA A 92 -1.53 19.17 0.82
N PHE A 93 -2.56 18.31 0.83
CA PHE A 93 -3.31 17.93 -0.36
C PHE A 93 -4.11 19.11 -0.89
N ASP A 94 -3.94 19.40 -2.20
CA ASP A 94 -4.71 20.42 -2.91
C ASP A 94 -5.67 19.70 -3.88
N PRO A 95 -7.01 19.79 -3.66
CA PRO A 95 -7.97 19.11 -4.53
C PRO A 95 -8.04 19.71 -5.94
N TYR A 96 -7.44 20.88 -6.16
CA TYR A 96 -7.38 21.53 -7.47
C TYR A 96 -6.13 21.17 -8.27
N GLU A 97 -5.15 20.50 -7.65
CA GLU A 97 -3.99 19.97 -8.36
C GLU A 97 -4.38 18.79 -9.24
N SER A 98 -3.80 18.78 -10.43
CA SER A 98 -3.96 17.67 -11.37
C SER A 98 -3.17 16.45 -10.89
N GLU A 99 -3.84 15.32 -10.74
CA GLU A 99 -3.25 14.05 -10.30
C GLU A 99 -3.50 12.99 -11.36
N GLU A 100 -2.47 12.21 -11.69
CA GLU A 100 -2.60 11.11 -12.64
C GLU A 100 -3.50 10.00 -12.06
N PHE A 101 -4.38 9.45 -12.89
CA PHE A 101 -5.26 8.35 -12.48
C PHE A 101 -4.45 7.10 -12.15
N TYR A 102 -4.66 6.53 -10.97
CA TYR A 102 -3.98 5.32 -10.52
C TYR A 102 -4.92 4.11 -10.60
N ASP A 103 -4.56 3.15 -11.45
CA ASP A 103 -5.28 1.88 -11.61
C ASP A 103 -4.55 0.77 -10.84
N TYR A 104 -4.97 0.54 -9.61
CA TYR A 104 -4.38 -0.47 -8.72
C TYR A 104 -4.48 -1.88 -9.30
N LYS A 105 -5.61 -2.22 -9.90
CA LYS A 105 -5.85 -3.56 -10.47
C LYS A 105 -4.89 -3.86 -11.62
N ALA A 106 -4.70 -2.92 -12.52
CA ALA A 106 -3.79 -3.06 -13.65
C ALA A 106 -2.33 -3.19 -13.17
N GLU A 107 -1.93 -2.38 -12.19
CA GLU A 107 -0.59 -2.44 -11.60
C GLU A 107 -0.34 -3.77 -10.87
N CYS A 108 -1.33 -4.29 -10.14
CA CYS A 108 -1.23 -5.61 -9.50
C CYS A 108 -1.05 -6.72 -10.53
N THR A 109 -1.80 -6.70 -11.61
CA THR A 109 -1.70 -7.70 -12.69
C THR A 109 -0.30 -7.70 -13.29
N ALA A 110 0.24 -6.54 -13.60
CA ALA A 110 1.59 -6.40 -14.14
C ALA A 110 2.66 -6.87 -13.16
N TYR A 111 2.54 -6.52 -11.90
CA TYR A 111 3.50 -6.88 -10.85
C TYR A 111 3.57 -8.40 -10.63
N TRP A 112 2.41 -9.04 -10.48
CA TRP A 112 2.36 -10.49 -10.26
C TRP A 112 2.77 -11.29 -11.50
N ALA A 113 2.53 -10.76 -12.70
CA ALA A 113 3.00 -11.39 -13.94
C ALA A 113 4.53 -11.47 -13.98
N ILE A 114 5.22 -10.39 -13.59
CA ILE A 114 6.70 -10.36 -13.52
C ILE A 114 7.21 -11.36 -12.48
N ILE A 115 6.63 -11.37 -11.27
CA ILE A 115 7.04 -12.29 -10.20
C ILE A 115 6.81 -13.75 -10.60
N ASN A 116 5.68 -14.05 -11.21
CA ASN A 116 5.35 -15.41 -11.66
C ASN A 116 6.29 -15.88 -12.78
N GLU A 117 6.69 -15.00 -13.67
CA GLU A 117 7.67 -15.29 -14.72
C GLU A 117 9.04 -15.59 -14.13
N GLU A 118 9.53 -14.79 -13.19
CA GLU A 118 10.78 -15.05 -12.46
C GLU A 118 10.74 -16.39 -11.73
N ARG A 119 9.63 -16.75 -11.08
CA ARG A 119 9.46 -18.04 -10.41
C ARG A 119 9.49 -19.22 -11.39
N ARG A 120 8.96 -19.06 -12.60
CA ARG A 120 9.03 -20.08 -13.64
C ARG A 120 10.46 -20.36 -14.08
N GLU A 121 11.27 -19.33 -14.23
CA GLU A 121 12.69 -19.45 -14.57
C GLU A 121 13.45 -20.24 -13.50
N TRP A 122 13.14 -20.01 -12.22
CA TRP A 122 13.75 -20.71 -11.09
C TRP A 122 13.27 -22.16 -10.93
N SER A 123 12.04 -22.48 -11.33
CA SER A 123 11.43 -23.81 -11.20
C SER A 123 11.47 -24.64 -12.48
N GLY A 124 12.11 -24.16 -13.52
CA GLY A 124 12.17 -24.79 -14.84
C GLY A 124 13.11 -25.98 -14.99
N TYR A 125 13.37 -26.70 -13.91
CA TYR A 125 14.23 -27.89 -13.94
C TYR A 125 13.46 -29.11 -13.49
#